data_a1c67d607d1137bec4e155b4404e847d
#
_entry.id   a1c67d607d1137bec4e155b4404e847d
#
_cell.length_a   1.000
_cell.length_b   1.000
_cell.length_c   1.000
_cell.angle_alpha   90.00
_cell.angle_beta   90.00
_cell.angle_gamma   90.00
#
_symmetry.space_group_name_H-M   'P 1'
#
loop_
_entity.id
_entity.type
_entity.pdbx_description
1 polymer ?
#
loop_
_entity_poly.entity_id
_entity_poly.type
_entity_poly.pdbx_seq_one_letter_code
_entity_poly.pdbx_strand_id
1 'polypeptide(L)'
;YFKISIIERPRVSRWTFSGVRSGEEKELLERLNFRRGGEFSEYIAKTSTDIIKRYYKEKGFNNVEVDVRTKRDTVIKSAIRVQFAVNKGEKVKIKTITFKGADNVKESKLVRSMKKTRDKRLQNFFSSKKFQEKEYDNDKKALLTVFNEAGYRDARIVKDTMYYVEPNRLQIDFEIDEGKKYYFRDITWTGNSVYDSETLDEVLKIGKGDVYDVVTMEKRLFGGGKQSEYDISKLYRDNGYLFFNIQPVEMNIEGDSVDVEMRIVEGKPATLNNIVINGNDLTNERVIRRQVFTRPGYLFSQSDFERSIREIASMGQFDPEAIMDPAKGYSIIPNQMNNTVDLVYNVTEKPSSQLELSGGWGGNTFVATVGVSFNN
;
A
#
# COMPACT_ATOMS: atom_id res chain seq x y z
N TYR A 1 61.51 -7.36 -23.09
CA TYR A 1 60.74 -8.29 -22.20
C TYR A 1 59.57 -7.50 -21.62
N PHE A 2 58.35 -7.97 -21.84
CA PHE A 2 57.16 -7.44 -21.14
C PHE A 2 56.95 -8.28 -19.88
N LYS A 3 56.86 -7.63 -18.72
CA LYS A 3 56.53 -8.29 -17.45
C LYS A 3 55.02 -8.07 -17.20
N ILE A 4 54.23 -9.14 -17.34
CA ILE A 4 52.80 -9.12 -17.03
C ILE A 4 52.66 -9.59 -15.58
N SER A 5 52.16 -8.72 -14.72
CA SER A 5 51.78 -9.07 -13.35
C SER A 5 50.25 -9.28 -13.29
N ILE A 6 49.84 -10.51 -13.00
CA ILE A 6 48.41 -10.85 -12.82
C ILE A 6 48.15 -10.93 -11.31
N ILE A 7 47.20 -10.13 -10.84
CA ILE A 7 46.70 -10.20 -9.47
C ILE A 7 45.36 -10.90 -9.54
N GLU A 8 45.29 -12.12 -9.05
CA GLU A 8 44.04 -12.87 -8.96
C GLU A 8 43.17 -12.27 -7.86
N ARG A 9 41.90 -11.93 -8.17
CA ARG A 9 40.96 -11.48 -7.17
C ARG A 9 40.50 -12.65 -6.30
N PRO A 10 40.46 -12.49 -4.98
CA PRO A 10 40.06 -13.57 -4.09
C PRO A 10 38.60 -13.94 -4.32
N ARG A 11 38.31 -15.23 -4.35
CA ARG A 11 36.94 -15.77 -4.46
C ARG A 11 36.38 -16.08 -3.09
N VAL A 12 35.07 -15.84 -2.91
CA VAL A 12 34.40 -16.02 -1.63
C VAL A 12 33.95 -17.48 -1.47
N SER A 13 34.50 -18.15 -0.48
CA SER A 13 34.07 -19.49 -0.09
C SER A 13 32.79 -19.46 0.75
N ARG A 14 32.68 -18.46 1.61
CA ARG A 14 31.53 -18.33 2.54
C ARG A 14 31.27 -16.88 2.92
N TRP A 15 29.98 -16.51 2.98
CA TRP A 15 29.44 -15.28 3.55
C TRP A 15 28.89 -15.59 4.94
N THR A 16 29.15 -14.72 5.91
CA THR A 16 28.66 -14.87 7.28
C THR A 16 28.27 -13.50 7.85
N PHE A 17 27.30 -13.51 8.75
CA PHE A 17 26.87 -12.31 9.47
C PHE A 17 27.06 -12.51 10.97
N SER A 18 27.34 -11.42 11.68
CA SER A 18 27.27 -11.36 13.13
C SER A 18 26.48 -10.14 13.57
N GLY A 19 25.81 -10.19 14.72
CA GLY A 19 24.93 -9.13 15.20
C GLY A 19 23.54 -9.10 14.52
N VAL A 20 23.20 -10.11 13.70
CA VAL A 20 21.90 -10.26 13.04
C VAL A 20 21.13 -11.47 13.57
N ARG A 21 19.80 -11.46 13.47
CA ARG A 21 18.96 -12.62 13.79
C ARG A 21 18.89 -13.56 12.58
N SER A 22 18.63 -14.86 12.80
CA SER A 22 18.60 -15.85 11.71
C SER A 22 17.58 -15.51 10.60
N GLY A 23 16.41 -15.00 10.93
CA GLY A 23 15.43 -14.54 9.93
C GLY A 23 15.92 -13.34 9.13
N GLU A 24 16.62 -12.39 9.77
CA GLU A 24 17.20 -11.22 9.10
C GLU A 24 18.37 -11.62 8.19
N GLU A 25 19.14 -12.63 8.60
CA GLU A 25 20.24 -13.18 7.77
C GLU A 25 19.71 -13.72 6.44
N LYS A 26 18.59 -14.45 6.47
CA LYS A 26 17.96 -14.98 5.25
C LYS A 26 17.50 -13.85 4.33
N GLU A 27 16.80 -12.84 4.86
CA GLU A 27 16.36 -11.66 4.08
C GLU A 27 17.56 -10.88 3.50
N LEU A 28 18.65 -10.73 4.27
CA LEU A 28 19.86 -10.06 3.79
C LEU A 28 20.56 -10.84 2.70
N LEU A 29 20.66 -12.17 2.80
CA LEU A 29 21.24 -13.01 1.76
C LEU A 29 20.46 -12.90 0.45
N GLU A 30 19.13 -12.86 0.50
CA GLU A 30 18.28 -12.67 -0.68
C GLU A 30 18.51 -11.29 -1.32
N ARG A 31 18.59 -10.22 -0.53
CA ARG A 31 18.83 -8.85 -1.03
C ARG A 31 20.23 -8.65 -1.60
N LEU A 32 21.23 -9.30 -1.02
CA LEU A 32 22.63 -9.16 -1.42
C LEU A 32 23.00 -10.05 -2.60
N ASN A 33 22.16 -11.04 -2.94
CA ASN A 33 22.34 -11.96 -4.06
C ASN A 33 23.74 -12.58 -4.13
N PHE A 34 24.27 -12.96 -2.98
CA PHE A 34 25.61 -13.53 -2.89
C PHE A 34 25.68 -14.95 -3.48
N ARG A 35 26.73 -15.18 -4.30
CA ARG A 35 27.01 -16.50 -4.86
C ARG A 35 28.32 -17.03 -4.28
N ARG A 36 28.37 -18.33 -3.93
CA ARG A 36 29.63 -19.01 -3.61
C ARG A 36 30.54 -19.00 -4.81
N GLY A 37 31.87 -18.78 -4.60
CA GLY A 37 32.84 -18.67 -5.69
C GLY A 37 32.79 -17.33 -6.43
N GLY A 38 31.92 -16.40 -6.04
CA GLY A 38 31.93 -15.06 -6.56
C GLY A 38 33.19 -14.29 -6.20
N GLU A 39 33.54 -13.28 -7.00
CA GLU A 39 34.63 -12.37 -6.71
C GLU A 39 34.32 -11.46 -5.54
N PHE A 40 35.35 -11.06 -4.80
CA PHE A 40 35.24 -10.05 -3.77
C PHE A 40 36.08 -8.82 -4.13
N SER A 41 35.49 -7.67 -4.06
CA SER A 41 36.16 -6.39 -4.27
C SER A 41 35.70 -5.35 -3.22
N GLU A 42 36.44 -4.28 -3.07
CA GLU A 42 36.05 -3.17 -2.20
C GLU A 42 34.70 -2.56 -2.63
N TYR A 43 34.42 -2.56 -3.92
CA TYR A 43 33.12 -2.14 -4.44
C TYR A 43 31.98 -3.02 -3.94
N ILE A 44 32.14 -4.34 -3.99
CA ILE A 44 31.15 -5.30 -3.47
C ILE A 44 30.99 -5.12 -1.96
N ALA A 45 32.09 -4.94 -1.22
CA ALA A 45 32.03 -4.68 0.22
C ALA A 45 31.23 -3.41 0.54
N LYS A 46 31.53 -2.31 -0.16
CA LYS A 46 30.82 -1.03 0.01
C LYS A 46 29.34 -1.11 -0.34
N THR A 47 29.03 -1.66 -1.52
CA THR A 47 27.63 -1.82 -1.97
C THR A 47 26.84 -2.71 -1.01
N SER A 48 27.43 -3.80 -0.55
CA SER A 48 26.82 -4.69 0.45
C SER A 48 26.58 -3.99 1.77
N THR A 49 27.54 -3.21 2.24
CA THR A 49 27.42 -2.39 3.45
C THR A 49 26.25 -1.40 3.33
N ASP A 50 26.12 -0.74 2.19
CA ASP A 50 25.02 0.23 1.93
C ASP A 50 23.65 -0.46 1.89
N ILE A 51 23.57 -1.66 1.29
CA ILE A 51 22.33 -2.48 1.28
C ILE A 51 21.95 -2.90 2.71
N ILE A 52 22.92 -3.36 3.51
CA ILE A 52 22.70 -3.77 4.91
C ILE A 52 22.26 -2.57 5.75
N LYS A 53 22.92 -1.41 5.61
CA LYS A 53 22.55 -0.18 6.31
C LYS A 53 21.13 0.25 5.93
N ARG A 54 20.78 0.23 4.64
CA ARG A 54 19.44 0.57 4.16
C ARG A 54 18.37 -0.36 4.73
N TYR A 55 18.63 -1.67 4.73
CA TYR A 55 17.73 -2.67 5.30
C TYR A 55 17.40 -2.39 6.77
N TYR A 56 18.41 -2.05 7.58
CA TYR A 56 18.18 -1.74 8.98
C TYR A 56 17.57 -0.36 9.20
N LYS A 57 17.89 0.61 8.32
CA LYS A 57 17.26 1.93 8.32
C LYS A 57 15.74 1.82 8.07
N GLU A 58 15.31 0.98 7.14
CA GLU A 58 13.91 0.62 6.91
C GLU A 58 13.23 0.00 8.16
N LYS A 59 14.01 -0.67 9.00
CA LYS A 59 13.54 -1.24 10.29
C LYS A 59 13.65 -0.27 11.47
N GLY A 60 14.07 0.99 11.23
CA GLY A 60 14.14 2.08 12.22
C GLY A 60 15.45 2.14 13.01
N PHE A 61 16.51 1.48 12.54
CA PHE A 61 17.85 1.59 13.12
C PHE A 61 18.70 2.56 12.27
N ASN A 62 18.78 3.82 12.67
CA ASN A 62 19.43 4.83 11.83
C ASN A 62 20.95 4.92 12.02
N ASN A 63 21.46 4.38 13.13
CA ASN A 63 22.88 4.42 13.49
C ASN A 63 23.54 3.05 13.32
N VAL A 64 23.30 2.40 12.17
CA VAL A 64 23.85 1.08 11.89
C VAL A 64 25.29 1.19 11.41
N GLU A 65 26.17 0.49 12.08
CA GLU A 65 27.56 0.29 11.66
C GLU A 65 27.73 -1.12 11.12
N VAL A 66 28.46 -1.22 10.02
CA VAL A 66 28.77 -2.51 9.38
C VAL A 66 30.27 -2.55 9.12
N ASP A 67 30.93 -3.49 9.78
CA ASP A 67 32.35 -3.76 9.58
C ASP A 67 32.51 -5.02 8.72
N VAL A 68 33.31 -4.92 7.66
CA VAL A 68 33.55 -6.01 6.73
C VAL A 68 34.92 -6.64 7.00
N ARG A 69 34.89 -7.87 7.44
CA ARG A 69 36.11 -8.64 7.77
C ARG A 69 36.31 -9.77 6.77
N THR A 70 37.53 -9.87 6.29
CA THR A 70 37.93 -10.97 5.39
C THR A 70 38.99 -11.83 6.07
N LYS A 71 38.85 -13.16 5.95
CA LYS A 71 39.84 -14.14 6.39
C LYS A 71 40.11 -15.14 5.28
N ARG A 72 41.37 -15.53 5.11
CA ARG A 72 41.74 -16.63 4.17
C ARG A 72 41.02 -17.91 4.58
N ASP A 73 40.50 -18.63 3.61
CA ASP A 73 39.92 -19.95 3.87
C ASP A 73 41.05 -20.94 4.11
N THR A 74 40.92 -21.75 5.14
CA THR A 74 41.94 -22.75 5.51
C THR A 74 41.83 -24.05 4.72
N VAL A 75 40.68 -24.27 4.06
CA VAL A 75 40.37 -25.50 3.32
C VAL A 75 40.48 -25.26 1.81
N ILE A 76 40.04 -24.13 1.33
CA ILE A 76 40.00 -23.81 -0.11
C ILE A 76 41.12 -22.82 -0.42
N LYS A 77 42.14 -23.28 -1.20
CA LYS A 77 43.22 -22.42 -1.65
C LYS A 77 42.69 -21.25 -2.48
N SER A 78 43.29 -20.08 -2.33
CA SER A 78 42.92 -18.83 -3.03
C SER A 78 41.48 -18.31 -2.74
N ALA A 79 40.87 -18.81 -1.67
CA ALA A 79 39.52 -18.33 -1.25
C ALA A 79 39.57 -17.57 0.06
N ILE A 80 38.56 -16.69 0.24
CA ILE A 80 38.35 -15.93 1.47
C ILE A 80 36.97 -16.20 2.03
N ARG A 81 36.85 -16.08 3.34
CA ARG A 81 35.59 -15.98 4.07
C ARG A 81 35.34 -14.52 4.34
N VAL A 82 34.14 -14.06 4.05
CA VAL A 82 33.71 -12.68 4.30
C VAL A 82 32.69 -12.67 5.41
N GLN A 83 32.93 -11.83 6.41
CA GLN A 83 32.03 -11.63 7.54
C GLN A 83 31.56 -10.15 7.58
N PHE A 84 30.26 -9.95 7.65
CA PHE A 84 29.65 -8.66 7.94
C PHE A 84 29.31 -8.63 9.43
N ALA A 85 30.06 -7.81 10.20
CA ALA A 85 29.76 -7.56 11.60
C ALA A 85 28.83 -6.34 11.68
N VAL A 86 27.58 -6.57 12.06
CA VAL A 86 26.54 -5.55 12.09
C VAL A 86 26.28 -5.13 13.53
N ASN A 87 26.56 -3.86 13.84
CA ASN A 87 26.13 -3.20 15.06
C ASN A 87 24.90 -2.33 14.73
N LYS A 88 23.72 -2.78 15.13
CA LYS A 88 22.45 -2.09 14.82
C LYS A 88 22.25 -0.82 15.62
N GLY A 89 22.89 -0.73 16.78
CA GLY A 89 22.55 0.30 17.77
C GLY A 89 21.12 0.16 18.29
N GLU A 90 20.61 1.25 18.84
CA GLU A 90 19.21 1.34 19.26
C GLU A 90 18.33 1.93 18.16
N LYS A 91 17.03 1.61 18.23
CA LYS A 91 16.05 2.23 17.33
C LYS A 91 15.84 3.69 17.69
N VAL A 92 15.85 4.54 16.67
CA VAL A 92 15.46 5.92 16.84
C VAL A 92 13.94 6.01 17.06
N LYS A 93 13.55 6.69 18.14
CA LYS A 93 12.14 6.89 18.51
C LYS A 93 11.80 8.38 18.44
N ILE A 94 10.57 8.67 18.09
CA ILE A 94 10.06 10.04 18.10
C ILE A 94 9.66 10.41 19.51
N LYS A 95 10.20 11.53 20.02
CA LYS A 95 9.87 12.08 21.34
C LYS A 95 8.68 13.02 21.24
N THR A 96 8.75 13.99 20.33
CA THR A 96 7.74 15.04 20.18
C THR A 96 7.63 15.46 18.71
N ILE A 97 6.43 15.80 18.29
CA ILE A 97 6.15 16.45 17.01
C ILE A 97 5.45 17.76 17.32
N THR A 98 5.92 18.85 16.75
CA THR A 98 5.31 20.19 16.90
C THR A 98 4.88 20.72 15.53
N PHE A 99 3.83 21.53 15.54
CA PHE A 99 3.28 22.15 14.33
C PHE A 99 3.17 23.66 14.58
N LYS A 100 3.93 24.45 13.85
CA LYS A 100 3.90 25.91 13.89
C LYS A 100 3.21 26.43 12.65
N GLY A 101 2.30 27.40 12.80
CA GLY A 101 1.52 27.95 11.68
C GLY A 101 0.33 27.09 11.27
N ALA A 102 -0.06 26.10 12.10
CA ALA A 102 -1.26 25.28 11.93
C ALA A 102 -2.32 25.71 12.96
N ASP A 103 -2.90 26.90 12.76
CA ASP A 103 -3.74 27.56 13.79
C ASP A 103 -5.21 27.17 13.69
N ASN A 104 -5.68 26.84 12.48
CA ASN A 104 -7.09 26.56 12.19
C ASN A 104 -7.42 25.07 12.19
N VAL A 105 -6.45 24.20 12.09
CA VAL A 105 -6.63 22.74 12.11
C VAL A 105 -6.16 22.17 13.45
N LYS A 106 -7.04 21.44 14.12
CA LYS A 106 -6.70 20.84 15.43
C LYS A 106 -5.47 19.95 15.35
N GLU A 107 -4.46 20.23 16.18
CA GLU A 107 -3.23 19.45 16.26
C GLU A 107 -3.48 17.93 16.43
N SER A 108 -4.54 17.56 17.16
CA SER A 108 -4.91 16.16 17.34
C SER A 108 -5.30 15.46 16.03
N LYS A 109 -5.85 16.18 15.03
CA LYS A 109 -6.11 15.64 13.68
C LYS A 109 -4.80 15.45 12.93
N LEU A 110 -3.89 16.43 13.02
CA LEU A 110 -2.58 16.39 12.37
C LEU A 110 -1.75 15.20 12.86
N VAL A 111 -1.63 15.03 14.18
CA VAL A 111 -0.92 13.89 14.78
C VAL A 111 -1.59 12.55 14.43
N ARG A 112 -2.92 12.52 14.32
CA ARG A 112 -3.66 11.28 13.98
C ARG A 112 -3.44 10.87 12.53
N SER A 113 -3.27 11.81 11.61
CA SER A 113 -3.01 11.52 10.20
C SER A 113 -1.64 10.84 9.99
N MET A 114 -0.65 11.19 10.80
CA MET A 114 0.70 10.64 10.77
C MET A 114 0.72 9.23 11.40
N LYS A 115 0.27 8.21 10.67
CA LYS A 115 0.02 6.85 11.22
C LYS A 115 1.28 6.15 11.71
N LYS A 116 2.42 6.41 11.10
CA LYS A 116 3.70 5.73 11.38
C LYS A 116 4.67 6.61 12.14
N THR A 117 4.62 7.92 11.92
CA THR A 117 5.43 8.93 12.59
C THR A 117 4.61 9.53 13.73
N ARG A 118 4.71 8.97 14.93
CA ARG A 118 3.92 9.40 16.09
C ARG A 118 4.78 9.62 17.32
N ASP A 119 4.47 10.67 18.08
CA ASP A 119 5.03 10.91 19.41
C ASP A 119 4.37 10.05 20.51
N LYS A 120 4.95 10.11 21.71
CA LYS A 120 4.46 9.37 22.89
C LYS A 120 3.34 10.13 23.59
N ARG A 121 2.12 10.10 23.05
CA ARG A 121 0.94 10.58 23.80
C ARG A 121 0.25 9.39 24.51
N LEU A 122 -0.45 9.67 25.61
CA LEU A 122 -1.10 8.69 26.50
C LEU A 122 -1.99 7.63 25.81
N GLN A 123 -2.48 7.92 24.61
CA GLN A 123 -3.38 7.03 23.85
C GLN A 123 -2.67 5.96 23.00
N ASN A 124 -1.34 5.98 22.89
CA ASN A 124 -0.58 5.13 21.97
C ASN A 124 0.43 4.20 22.67
N PHE A 125 0.03 3.58 23.78
CA PHE A 125 0.93 2.72 24.59
C PHE A 125 1.55 1.55 23.81
N PHE A 126 0.87 1.02 22.80
CA PHE A 126 1.27 -0.19 22.07
C PHE A 126 1.86 0.04 20.68
N SER A 127 1.87 1.27 20.14
CA SER A 127 2.43 1.53 18.82
C SER A 127 3.95 1.68 18.86
N SER A 128 4.64 0.99 17.98
CA SER A 128 6.09 1.12 17.79
C SER A 128 6.41 2.51 17.23
N LYS A 129 7.09 3.33 18.04
CA LYS A 129 7.43 4.73 17.75
C LYS A 129 8.80 4.86 17.08
N LYS A 130 9.12 3.94 16.21
CA LYS A 130 10.37 3.96 15.45
C LYS A 130 10.24 4.91 14.26
N PHE A 131 11.23 5.75 14.06
CA PHE A 131 11.32 6.57 12.86
C PHE A 131 11.71 5.72 11.66
N GLN A 132 10.97 5.86 10.55
CA GLN A 132 11.22 5.22 9.26
C GLN A 132 11.07 6.29 8.17
N GLU A 133 12.14 6.58 7.44
CA GLU A 133 12.19 7.66 6.45
C GLU A 133 11.13 7.52 5.35
N LYS A 134 10.94 6.32 4.81
CA LYS A 134 9.90 6.05 3.79
C LYS A 134 8.48 6.35 4.30
N GLU A 135 8.19 5.97 5.52
CA GLU A 135 6.88 6.20 6.14
C GLU A 135 6.68 7.68 6.51
N TYR A 136 7.76 8.39 6.79
CA TYR A 136 7.71 9.82 7.07
C TYR A 136 7.23 10.65 5.87
N ASP A 137 7.67 10.31 4.66
CA ASP A 137 7.19 10.98 3.45
C ASP A 137 5.71 10.70 3.18
N ASN A 138 5.23 9.50 3.47
CA ASN A 138 3.82 9.17 3.39
C ASN A 138 3.01 9.93 4.44
N ASP A 139 3.53 10.06 5.66
CA ASP A 139 2.87 10.78 6.74
C ASP A 139 2.83 12.31 6.46
N LYS A 140 3.84 12.89 5.79
CA LYS A 140 3.78 14.29 5.31
C LYS A 140 2.66 14.50 4.28
N LYS A 141 2.47 13.56 3.35
CA LYS A 141 1.35 13.63 2.41
C LYS A 141 0.01 13.52 3.12
N ALA A 142 -0.10 12.59 4.08
CA ALA A 142 -1.31 12.44 4.88
C ALA A 142 -1.60 13.68 5.74
N LEU A 143 -0.56 14.38 6.21
CA LEU A 143 -0.69 15.66 6.91
C LEU A 143 -1.33 16.73 6.02
N LEU A 144 -0.84 16.89 4.77
CA LEU A 144 -1.41 17.83 3.81
C LEU A 144 -2.85 17.46 3.42
N THR A 145 -3.16 16.16 3.32
CA THR A 145 -4.52 15.70 3.08
C THR A 145 -5.52 16.21 4.13
N VAL A 146 -5.11 16.30 5.41
CA VAL A 146 -5.98 16.86 6.47
C VAL A 146 -6.30 18.33 6.25
N PHE A 147 -5.36 19.12 5.74
CA PHE A 147 -5.59 20.51 5.37
C PHE A 147 -6.54 20.62 4.17
N ASN A 148 -6.33 19.79 3.16
CA ASN A 148 -7.21 19.74 1.98
C ASN A 148 -8.64 19.34 2.36
N GLU A 149 -8.82 18.35 3.26
CA GLU A 149 -10.15 18.00 3.82
C GLU A 149 -10.80 19.16 4.60
N ALA A 150 -9.99 20.06 5.13
CA ALA A 150 -10.50 21.25 5.85
C ALA A 150 -10.69 22.48 4.95
N GLY A 151 -10.42 22.36 3.64
CA GLY A 151 -10.57 23.44 2.65
C GLY A 151 -9.34 24.32 2.46
N TYR A 152 -8.21 23.97 3.05
CA TYR A 152 -6.95 24.70 2.89
C TYR A 152 -6.18 24.14 1.70
N ARG A 153 -6.63 24.49 0.50
CA ARG A 153 -6.12 24.01 -0.80
C ARG A 153 -4.62 24.27 -0.98
N ASP A 154 -4.17 25.46 -0.56
CA ASP A 154 -2.80 25.94 -0.77
C ASP A 154 -1.87 25.61 0.41
N ALA A 155 -2.34 24.78 1.35
CA ALA A 155 -1.55 24.38 2.50
C ALA A 155 -0.27 23.65 2.09
N ARG A 156 0.83 24.06 2.69
CA ARG A 156 2.15 23.49 2.41
C ARG A 156 3.00 23.39 3.65
N ILE A 157 3.87 22.42 3.66
CA ILE A 157 4.94 22.31 4.64
C ILE A 157 6.09 23.20 4.13
N VAL A 158 6.30 24.35 4.80
CA VAL A 158 7.36 25.29 4.46
C VAL A 158 8.72 24.70 4.81
N LYS A 159 8.78 24.07 5.98
CA LYS A 159 10.00 23.45 6.50
C LYS A 159 9.64 22.31 7.46
N ASP A 160 10.44 21.27 7.41
CA ASP A 160 10.46 20.22 8.43
C ASP A 160 11.89 20.12 8.98
N THR A 161 12.02 20.19 10.30
CA THR A 161 13.32 20.12 10.98
C THR A 161 13.33 18.94 11.92
N MET A 162 14.36 18.09 11.78
CA MET A 162 14.56 16.94 12.65
C MET A 162 15.88 17.06 13.39
N TYR A 163 15.83 16.87 14.70
CA TYR A 163 17.03 16.89 15.52
C TYR A 163 16.91 15.97 16.74
N TYR A 164 18.04 15.50 17.21
CA TYR A 164 18.11 14.67 18.40
C TYR A 164 18.10 15.54 19.66
N VAL A 165 17.12 15.32 20.52
CA VAL A 165 17.02 15.98 21.85
C VAL A 165 17.62 15.12 22.95
N GLU A 166 17.74 13.83 22.71
CA GLU A 166 18.40 12.83 23.57
C GLU A 166 18.99 11.74 22.65
N PRO A 167 19.93 10.90 23.13
CA PRO A 167 20.38 9.75 22.37
C PRO A 167 19.20 8.92 21.88
N ASN A 168 19.11 8.68 20.56
CA ASN A 168 18.05 7.93 19.90
C ASN A 168 16.60 8.48 20.10
N ARG A 169 16.47 9.76 20.48
CA ARG A 169 15.19 10.47 20.60
C ARG A 169 15.14 11.65 19.64
N LEU A 170 14.26 11.54 18.65
CA LEU A 170 14.10 12.53 17.59
C LEU A 170 12.95 13.47 17.93
N GLN A 171 13.14 14.76 17.76
CA GLN A 171 12.07 15.74 17.67
C GLN A 171 11.91 16.18 16.22
N ILE A 172 10.64 16.39 15.83
CA ILE A 172 10.27 16.85 14.49
C ILE A 172 9.44 18.11 14.65
N ASP A 173 9.89 19.19 14.06
CA ASP A 173 9.20 20.47 14.05
C ASP A 173 8.76 20.78 12.62
N PHE A 174 7.44 20.91 12.42
CA PHE A 174 6.85 21.36 11.17
C PHE A 174 6.56 22.85 11.22
N GLU A 175 6.96 23.56 10.18
CA GLU A 175 6.52 24.91 9.88
C GLU A 175 5.56 24.81 8.68
N ILE A 176 4.30 25.18 8.90
CA ILE A 176 3.20 25.01 7.97
C ILE A 176 2.67 26.40 7.60
N ASP A 177 2.38 26.57 6.32
CA ASP A 177 1.60 27.68 5.81
C ASP A 177 0.26 27.08 5.38
N GLU A 178 -0.80 27.40 6.13
CA GLU A 178 -2.15 26.87 5.84
C GLU A 178 -2.76 27.51 4.59
N GLY A 179 -2.33 28.73 4.25
CA GLY A 179 -2.96 29.51 3.21
C GLY A 179 -4.38 29.98 3.59
N LYS A 180 -5.21 30.21 2.58
CA LYS A 180 -6.61 30.58 2.76
C LYS A 180 -7.49 29.36 2.77
N LYS A 181 -8.65 29.47 3.43
CA LYS A 181 -9.70 28.47 3.34
C LYS A 181 -10.58 28.79 2.14
N TYR A 182 -10.85 27.77 1.30
CA TYR A 182 -11.63 27.90 0.08
C TYR A 182 -12.97 27.21 0.19
N TYR A 183 -13.92 27.67 -0.66
CA TYR A 183 -15.29 27.17 -0.75
C TYR A 183 -15.68 26.94 -2.21
N PHE A 184 -16.56 25.98 -2.47
CA PHE A 184 -17.15 25.81 -3.80
C PHE A 184 -18.09 27.00 -4.11
N ARG A 185 -17.87 27.66 -5.25
CA ARG A 185 -18.74 28.74 -5.73
C ARG A 185 -19.74 28.21 -6.74
N ASP A 186 -19.25 27.50 -7.74
CA ASP A 186 -20.07 26.90 -8.78
C ASP A 186 -19.48 25.54 -9.20
N ILE A 187 -20.36 24.57 -9.50
CA ILE A 187 -20.00 23.26 -10.01
C ILE A 187 -20.79 23.05 -11.29
N THR A 188 -20.09 22.92 -12.40
CA THR A 188 -20.70 22.72 -13.72
C THR A 188 -20.31 21.37 -14.30
N TRP A 189 -21.23 20.78 -15.07
CA TRP A 189 -21.03 19.50 -15.72
C TRP A 189 -20.96 19.68 -17.22
N THR A 190 -20.00 19.02 -17.86
CA THR A 190 -19.85 19.01 -19.32
C THR A 190 -19.61 17.61 -19.83
N GLY A 191 -20.27 17.25 -20.95
CA GLY A 191 -20.17 15.92 -21.55
C GLY A 191 -21.10 14.87 -20.94
N ASN A 192 -22.00 15.25 -20.05
CA ASN A 192 -22.97 14.38 -19.37
C ASN A 192 -24.29 14.30 -20.17
N SER A 193 -24.34 13.39 -21.14
CA SER A 193 -25.54 13.17 -21.96
C SER A 193 -26.45 12.06 -21.42
N VAL A 194 -25.93 11.17 -20.61
CA VAL A 194 -26.66 10.02 -20.04
C VAL A 194 -27.44 10.41 -18.78
N TYR A 195 -26.81 11.20 -17.92
CA TYR A 195 -27.42 11.71 -16.70
C TYR A 195 -27.44 13.22 -16.72
N ASP A 196 -28.55 13.81 -16.31
CA ASP A 196 -28.64 15.27 -16.16
C ASP A 196 -27.81 15.77 -14.97
N SER A 197 -27.53 17.05 -14.97
CA SER A 197 -26.71 17.69 -13.92
C SER A 197 -27.35 17.56 -12.53
N GLU A 198 -28.67 17.59 -12.43
CA GLU A 198 -29.39 17.45 -11.16
C GLU A 198 -29.16 16.08 -10.51
N THR A 199 -29.26 15.01 -11.30
CA THR A 199 -28.92 13.64 -10.85
C THR A 199 -27.46 13.52 -10.39
N LEU A 200 -26.54 14.14 -11.12
CA LEU A 200 -25.11 14.10 -10.77
C LEU A 200 -24.83 14.89 -9.49
N ASP A 201 -25.48 16.04 -9.30
CA ASP A 201 -25.38 16.85 -8.08
C ASP A 201 -25.93 16.10 -6.85
N GLU A 202 -27.05 15.36 -7.00
CA GLU A 202 -27.60 14.52 -5.93
C GLU A 202 -26.64 13.40 -5.49
N VAL A 203 -25.86 12.86 -6.40
CA VAL A 203 -24.86 11.82 -6.09
C VAL A 203 -23.59 12.46 -5.52
N LEU A 204 -23.14 13.58 -6.08
CA LEU A 204 -21.95 14.31 -5.64
C LEU A 204 -22.11 14.84 -4.21
N LYS A 205 -23.30 15.35 -3.86
CA LYS A 205 -23.63 15.91 -2.54
C LYS A 205 -22.65 16.99 -2.07
N ILE A 206 -22.23 17.81 -2.99
CA ILE A 206 -21.39 18.98 -2.76
C ILE A 206 -22.09 20.15 -3.48
N GLY A 207 -22.31 21.23 -2.78
CA GLY A 207 -23.01 22.38 -3.32
C GLY A 207 -22.26 23.69 -3.15
N LYS A 208 -22.85 24.74 -3.69
CA LYS A 208 -22.37 26.11 -3.55
C LYS A 208 -22.25 26.51 -2.08
N GLY A 209 -21.11 27.05 -1.67
CA GLY A 209 -20.82 27.49 -0.30
C GLY A 209 -20.26 26.39 0.60
N ASP A 210 -20.22 25.14 0.15
CA ASP A 210 -19.54 24.08 0.89
C ASP A 210 -18.03 24.32 0.91
N VAL A 211 -17.39 23.79 1.94
CA VAL A 211 -15.92 23.84 2.06
C VAL A 211 -15.29 23.11 0.88
N TYR A 212 -14.28 23.72 0.26
CA TYR A 212 -13.54 23.14 -0.85
C TYR A 212 -12.69 21.93 -0.38
N ASP A 213 -13.39 20.84 -0.10
CA ASP A 213 -12.80 19.56 0.31
C ASP A 213 -12.55 18.67 -0.94
N VAL A 214 -11.37 18.80 -1.50
CA VAL A 214 -10.94 18.03 -2.69
C VAL A 214 -10.96 16.54 -2.42
N VAL A 215 -10.63 16.12 -1.20
CA VAL A 215 -10.55 14.70 -0.82
C VAL A 215 -11.95 14.07 -0.79
N THR A 216 -12.93 14.78 -0.24
CA THR A 216 -14.33 14.33 -0.28
C THR A 216 -14.87 14.37 -1.71
N MET A 217 -14.54 15.38 -2.50
CA MET A 217 -14.93 15.46 -3.91
C MET A 217 -14.39 14.25 -4.68
N GLU A 218 -13.10 13.92 -4.57
CA GLU A 218 -12.52 12.76 -5.24
C GLU A 218 -13.18 11.45 -4.82
N LYS A 219 -13.49 11.27 -3.54
CA LYS A 219 -14.23 10.10 -3.04
C LYS A 219 -15.63 9.99 -3.64
N ARG A 220 -16.33 11.12 -3.86
CA ARG A 220 -17.66 11.17 -4.48
C ARG A 220 -17.61 10.94 -5.99
N LEU A 221 -16.51 11.28 -6.63
CA LEU A 221 -16.32 11.06 -8.06
C LEU A 221 -15.86 9.64 -8.39
N PHE A 222 -14.87 9.13 -7.65
CA PHE A 222 -14.14 7.90 -8.03
C PHE A 222 -14.33 6.74 -7.06
N GLY A 223 -15.02 6.94 -5.97
CA GLY A 223 -15.06 5.97 -4.89
C GLY A 223 -13.82 6.06 -3.98
N GLY A 224 -13.64 5.08 -3.13
CA GLY A 224 -12.58 5.05 -2.12
C GLY A 224 -13.05 5.40 -0.72
N GLY A 225 -14.36 5.67 -0.58
CA GLY A 225 -15.07 5.71 0.68
C GLY A 225 -15.38 4.32 1.23
N LYS A 226 -16.24 4.26 2.24
CA LYS A 226 -16.78 2.99 2.71
C LYS A 226 -17.58 2.34 1.57
N GLN A 227 -17.47 1.03 1.45
CA GLN A 227 -18.08 0.18 0.40
C GLN A 227 -19.60 0.39 0.17
N SER A 228 -20.27 1.19 0.99
CA SER A 228 -21.69 1.50 0.93
C SER A 228 -22.03 2.85 0.26
N GLU A 229 -21.04 3.66 -0.09
CA GLU A 229 -21.30 4.96 -0.69
C GLU A 229 -21.32 4.84 -2.21
N TYR A 230 -22.43 5.29 -2.81
CA TYR A 230 -22.60 5.39 -4.24
C TYR A 230 -21.88 6.63 -4.75
N ASP A 231 -21.01 6.46 -5.73
CA ASP A 231 -20.21 7.53 -6.33
C ASP A 231 -20.54 7.68 -7.82
N ILE A 232 -20.09 8.78 -8.41
CA ILE A 232 -20.37 9.09 -9.82
C ILE A 232 -19.83 7.98 -10.76
N SER A 233 -18.62 7.50 -10.52
CA SER A 233 -18.04 6.44 -11.36
C SER A 233 -18.83 5.15 -11.27
N LYS A 234 -19.36 4.84 -10.09
CA LYS A 234 -20.20 3.64 -9.88
C LYS A 234 -21.55 3.79 -10.54
N LEU A 235 -22.18 4.99 -10.49
CA LEU A 235 -23.43 5.27 -11.21
C LEU A 235 -23.30 4.93 -12.70
N TYR A 236 -22.23 5.38 -13.33
CA TYR A 236 -21.99 5.09 -14.75
C TYR A 236 -21.63 3.62 -15.00
N ARG A 237 -20.73 3.04 -14.21
CA ARG A 237 -20.26 1.67 -14.40
C ARG A 237 -21.34 0.62 -14.11
N ASP A 238 -22.30 0.90 -13.24
CA ASP A 238 -23.43 0.00 -13.00
C ASP A 238 -24.39 -0.07 -14.19
N ASN A 239 -24.34 0.92 -15.07
CA ASN A 239 -25.13 1.00 -16.29
C ASN A 239 -24.33 0.72 -17.58
N GLY A 240 -23.20 0.02 -17.44
CA GLY A 240 -22.41 -0.45 -18.57
C GLY A 240 -21.31 0.51 -19.03
N TYR A 241 -21.23 1.73 -18.55
CA TYR A 241 -20.26 2.73 -19.01
C TYR A 241 -18.87 2.47 -18.41
N LEU A 242 -18.28 1.32 -18.77
CA LEU A 242 -16.96 0.90 -18.26
C LEU A 242 -15.84 1.86 -18.67
N PHE A 243 -15.96 2.52 -19.82
CA PHE A 243 -14.98 3.46 -20.36
C PHE A 243 -15.21 4.91 -19.90
N PHE A 244 -16.17 5.08 -18.99
CA PHE A 244 -16.43 6.38 -18.36
C PHE A 244 -15.17 6.97 -17.71
N ASN A 245 -14.98 8.25 -17.93
CA ASN A 245 -13.95 9.03 -17.26
C ASN A 245 -14.51 10.41 -16.88
N ILE A 246 -14.09 10.91 -15.75
CA ILE A 246 -14.43 12.24 -15.26
C ILE A 246 -13.18 12.95 -14.77
N GLN A 247 -13.04 14.21 -15.11
CA GLN A 247 -11.94 15.06 -14.69
C GLN A 247 -12.50 16.36 -14.10
N PRO A 248 -12.33 16.59 -12.78
CA PRO A 248 -12.60 17.88 -12.18
C PRO A 248 -11.52 18.89 -12.60
N VAL A 249 -11.95 20.05 -13.07
CA VAL A 249 -11.06 21.14 -13.51
C VAL A 249 -11.44 22.42 -12.78
N GLU A 250 -10.49 23.00 -12.08
CA GLU A 250 -10.66 24.34 -11.48
C GLU A 250 -10.65 25.39 -12.62
N MET A 251 -11.75 26.12 -12.79
CA MET A 251 -11.92 27.08 -13.86
C MET A 251 -11.52 28.48 -13.43
N ASN A 252 -11.95 28.91 -12.26
CA ASN A 252 -11.73 30.25 -11.76
C ASN A 252 -11.65 30.25 -10.23
N ILE A 253 -10.80 31.12 -9.71
CA ILE A 253 -10.65 31.35 -8.27
C ILE A 253 -10.82 32.83 -8.02
N GLU A 254 -11.85 33.20 -7.31
CA GLU A 254 -12.14 34.58 -6.94
C GLU A 254 -12.22 34.72 -5.41
N GLY A 255 -11.22 35.40 -4.86
CA GLY A 255 -11.09 35.57 -3.41
C GLY A 255 -10.79 34.27 -2.67
N ASP A 256 -11.82 33.65 -2.11
CA ASP A 256 -11.80 32.37 -1.39
C ASP A 256 -12.73 31.32 -2.03
N SER A 257 -13.21 31.61 -3.22
CA SER A 257 -14.25 30.83 -3.88
C SER A 257 -13.73 30.21 -5.17
N VAL A 258 -14.03 28.92 -5.41
CA VAL A 258 -13.52 28.12 -6.52
C VAL A 258 -14.68 27.63 -7.38
N ASP A 259 -14.58 27.85 -8.71
CA ASP A 259 -15.45 27.23 -9.69
C ASP A 259 -14.82 25.95 -10.21
N VAL A 260 -15.60 24.89 -10.28
CA VAL A 260 -15.14 23.59 -10.76
C VAL A 260 -16.00 23.10 -11.91
N GLU A 261 -15.38 22.76 -13.01
CA GLU A 261 -16.03 22.09 -14.13
C GLU A 261 -15.73 20.59 -14.10
N MET A 262 -16.76 19.78 -14.03
CA MET A 262 -16.70 18.32 -14.10
C MET A 262 -16.77 17.88 -15.55
N ARG A 263 -15.63 17.58 -16.18
CA ARG A 263 -15.55 17.15 -17.57
C ARG A 263 -15.71 15.64 -17.66
N ILE A 264 -16.79 15.21 -18.31
CA ILE A 264 -17.17 13.81 -18.44
C ILE A 264 -16.92 13.34 -19.88
N VAL A 265 -16.36 12.14 -19.97
CA VAL A 265 -16.32 11.35 -21.20
C VAL A 265 -17.01 10.04 -20.90
N GLU A 266 -18.26 9.90 -21.38
CA GLU A 266 -19.12 8.76 -21.03
C GLU A 266 -18.71 7.47 -21.75
N GLY A 267 -18.25 7.59 -23.00
CA GLY A 267 -17.98 6.45 -23.86
C GLY A 267 -19.28 5.73 -24.29
N LYS A 268 -19.13 4.49 -24.74
CA LYS A 268 -20.27 3.63 -25.07
C LYS A 268 -20.45 2.57 -23.98
N PRO A 269 -21.69 2.13 -23.72
CA PRO A 269 -21.93 1.05 -22.78
C PRO A 269 -21.30 -0.25 -23.28
N ALA A 270 -20.62 -0.96 -22.37
CA ALA A 270 -19.96 -2.22 -22.64
C ALA A 270 -20.85 -3.41 -22.25
N THR A 271 -20.90 -4.41 -23.09
CA THR A 271 -21.60 -5.69 -22.82
C THR A 271 -20.60 -6.75 -22.39
N LEU A 272 -21.05 -7.64 -21.50
CA LEU A 272 -20.26 -8.79 -21.09
C LEU A 272 -20.18 -9.79 -22.27
N ASN A 273 -18.97 -10.09 -22.72
CA ASN A 273 -18.73 -11.04 -23.79
C ASN A 273 -18.47 -12.43 -23.21
N ASN A 274 -17.48 -12.58 -22.34
CA ASN A 274 -17.13 -13.87 -21.76
C ASN A 274 -16.85 -13.77 -20.26
N ILE A 275 -17.09 -14.90 -19.55
CA ILE A 275 -16.79 -15.05 -18.13
C ILE A 275 -16.02 -16.34 -17.95
N VAL A 276 -14.79 -16.21 -17.50
CA VAL A 276 -13.85 -17.32 -17.26
C VAL A 276 -13.67 -17.50 -15.76
N ILE A 277 -13.66 -18.74 -15.32
CA ILE A 277 -13.37 -19.13 -13.94
C ILE A 277 -12.15 -20.05 -13.97
N ASN A 278 -11.13 -19.72 -13.20
CA ASN A 278 -9.89 -20.49 -13.12
C ASN A 278 -9.61 -20.91 -11.68
N GLY A 279 -8.90 -22.04 -11.51
CA GLY A 279 -8.41 -22.51 -10.19
C GLY A 279 -9.44 -23.33 -9.41
N ASN A 280 -10.50 -23.81 -10.08
CA ASN A 280 -11.52 -24.67 -9.51
C ASN A 280 -11.25 -26.15 -9.91
N ASP A 281 -10.12 -26.69 -9.46
CA ASP A 281 -9.66 -28.02 -9.88
C ASP A 281 -10.55 -29.16 -9.33
N LEU A 282 -11.10 -28.97 -8.13
CA LEU A 282 -11.99 -29.97 -7.47
C LEU A 282 -13.46 -29.55 -7.53
N THR A 283 -13.75 -28.25 -7.47
CA THR A 283 -15.11 -27.72 -7.41
C THR A 283 -15.70 -27.60 -8.82
N ASN A 284 -16.88 -28.18 -9.03
CA ASN A 284 -17.58 -28.05 -10.32
C ASN A 284 -17.92 -26.58 -10.60
N GLU A 285 -17.54 -26.09 -11.77
CA GLU A 285 -17.74 -24.72 -12.22
C GLU A 285 -19.19 -24.22 -12.08
N ARG A 286 -20.19 -25.12 -12.27
CA ARG A 286 -21.60 -24.78 -12.10
C ARG A 286 -21.93 -24.26 -10.69
N VAL A 287 -21.22 -24.72 -9.69
CA VAL A 287 -21.43 -24.30 -8.31
C VAL A 287 -21.01 -22.85 -8.15
N ILE A 288 -19.86 -22.47 -8.74
CA ILE A 288 -19.34 -21.11 -8.71
C ILE A 288 -20.23 -20.18 -9.56
N ARG A 289 -20.61 -20.62 -10.76
CA ARG A 289 -21.45 -19.82 -11.67
C ARG A 289 -22.80 -19.43 -11.08
N ARG A 290 -23.33 -20.18 -10.12
CA ARG A 290 -24.57 -19.82 -9.40
C ARG A 290 -24.38 -18.58 -8.51
N GLN A 291 -23.15 -18.30 -8.10
CA GLN A 291 -22.79 -17.14 -7.28
C GLN A 291 -22.35 -15.93 -8.12
N VAL A 292 -22.27 -16.10 -9.45
CA VAL A 292 -21.89 -15.03 -10.38
C VAL A 292 -23.15 -14.34 -10.90
N PHE A 293 -23.29 -13.06 -10.59
CA PHE A 293 -24.43 -12.22 -10.99
C PHE A 293 -24.25 -11.62 -12.39
N THR A 294 -23.01 -11.51 -12.85
CA THR A 294 -22.67 -11.05 -14.20
C THR A 294 -23.01 -12.16 -15.22
N ARG A 295 -23.56 -11.79 -16.39
CA ARG A 295 -23.94 -12.76 -17.42
C ARG A 295 -23.54 -12.29 -18.81
N PRO A 296 -22.96 -13.15 -19.68
CA PRO A 296 -22.67 -12.81 -21.07
C PRO A 296 -23.90 -12.28 -21.81
N GLY A 297 -23.68 -11.26 -22.63
CA GLY A 297 -24.73 -10.58 -23.40
C GLY A 297 -25.48 -9.48 -22.67
N TYR A 298 -25.29 -9.32 -21.34
CA TYR A 298 -25.86 -8.23 -20.56
C TYR A 298 -24.85 -7.06 -20.43
N LEU A 299 -25.34 -5.89 -20.05
CA LEU A 299 -24.47 -4.76 -19.74
C LEU A 299 -23.57 -5.08 -18.54
N PHE A 300 -22.38 -4.54 -18.55
CA PHE A 300 -21.49 -4.59 -17.39
C PHE A 300 -22.12 -3.82 -16.22
N SER A 301 -22.04 -4.38 -15.03
CA SER A 301 -22.41 -3.72 -13.78
C SER A 301 -21.30 -3.93 -12.74
N GLN A 302 -20.76 -2.85 -12.24
CA GLN A 302 -19.73 -2.88 -11.19
C GLN A 302 -20.26 -3.53 -9.91
N SER A 303 -21.49 -3.20 -9.54
CA SER A 303 -22.14 -3.75 -8.34
C SER A 303 -22.37 -5.26 -8.45
N ASP A 304 -22.80 -5.75 -9.60
CA ASP A 304 -22.98 -7.20 -9.83
C ASP A 304 -21.65 -7.94 -9.88
N PHE A 305 -20.63 -7.32 -10.44
CA PHE A 305 -19.28 -7.85 -10.43
C PHE A 305 -18.72 -7.96 -9.00
N GLU A 306 -18.76 -6.88 -8.22
CA GLU A 306 -18.33 -6.87 -6.82
C GLU A 306 -19.15 -7.84 -5.96
N ARG A 307 -20.45 -7.95 -6.22
CA ARG A 307 -21.31 -8.91 -5.53
C ARG A 307 -20.88 -10.33 -5.84
N SER A 308 -20.59 -10.64 -7.10
CA SER A 308 -20.10 -11.96 -7.50
C SER A 308 -18.82 -12.35 -6.76
N ILE A 309 -17.86 -11.43 -6.64
CA ILE A 309 -16.62 -11.66 -5.87
C ILE A 309 -16.93 -11.95 -4.40
N ARG A 310 -17.81 -11.16 -3.77
CA ARG A 310 -18.19 -11.37 -2.37
C ARG A 310 -18.88 -12.71 -2.13
N GLU A 311 -19.79 -13.09 -3.03
CA GLU A 311 -20.50 -14.37 -2.91
C GLU A 311 -19.56 -15.57 -3.11
N ILE A 312 -18.63 -15.49 -4.08
CA ILE A 312 -17.58 -16.52 -4.25
C ILE A 312 -16.67 -16.57 -3.01
N ALA A 313 -16.26 -15.42 -2.48
CA ALA A 313 -15.43 -15.35 -1.26
C ALA A 313 -16.12 -15.94 -0.03
N SER A 314 -17.47 -15.87 0.03
CA SER A 314 -18.27 -16.43 1.11
C SER A 314 -18.43 -17.95 1.03
N MET A 315 -18.12 -18.54 -0.12
CA MET A 315 -18.13 -20.00 -0.27
C MET A 315 -16.99 -20.61 0.56
N GLY A 316 -17.30 -21.53 1.43
CA GLY A 316 -16.36 -22.15 2.35
C GLY A 316 -15.17 -22.87 1.69
N GLN A 317 -15.34 -23.27 0.42
CA GLN A 317 -14.36 -24.03 -0.36
C GLN A 317 -13.18 -23.19 -0.85
N PHE A 318 -13.33 -21.87 -0.97
CA PHE A 318 -12.30 -20.99 -1.53
C PHE A 318 -11.62 -20.11 -0.49
N ASP A 319 -10.38 -19.70 -0.79
CA ASP A 319 -9.68 -18.70 -0.03
C ASP A 319 -10.25 -17.30 -0.32
N PRO A 320 -10.92 -16.65 0.66
CA PRO A 320 -11.51 -15.34 0.45
C PRO A 320 -10.47 -14.24 0.22
N GLU A 321 -9.27 -14.35 0.80
CA GLU A 321 -8.21 -13.36 0.59
C GLU A 321 -7.68 -13.42 -0.85
N ALA A 322 -7.57 -14.61 -1.41
CA ALA A 322 -7.09 -14.81 -2.77
C ALA A 322 -8.05 -14.21 -3.81
N ILE A 323 -9.36 -14.48 -3.72
CA ILE A 323 -10.36 -13.97 -4.69
C ILE A 323 -10.60 -12.46 -4.52
N MET A 324 -10.46 -11.91 -3.31
CA MET A 324 -10.64 -10.48 -3.04
C MET A 324 -9.39 -9.64 -3.35
N ASP A 325 -8.25 -10.25 -3.64
CA ASP A 325 -7.03 -9.55 -4.05
C ASP A 325 -7.17 -9.00 -5.48
N PRO A 326 -7.19 -7.68 -5.70
CA PRO A 326 -7.34 -7.08 -7.03
C PRO A 326 -6.25 -7.46 -8.03
N ALA A 327 -5.07 -7.86 -7.54
CA ALA A 327 -3.94 -8.21 -8.39
C ALA A 327 -3.97 -9.67 -8.86
N LYS A 328 -4.73 -10.55 -8.18
CA LYS A 328 -4.68 -12.01 -8.42
C LYS A 328 -6.05 -12.63 -8.60
N GLY A 329 -7.04 -12.19 -7.83
CA GLY A 329 -8.34 -12.84 -7.69
C GLY A 329 -9.25 -12.64 -8.88
N TYR A 330 -9.05 -11.59 -9.67
CA TYR A 330 -9.91 -11.33 -10.83
C TYR A 330 -9.23 -10.42 -11.85
N SER A 331 -9.80 -10.42 -13.06
CA SER A 331 -9.39 -9.46 -14.10
C SER A 331 -10.61 -8.99 -14.89
N ILE A 332 -10.63 -7.70 -15.19
CA ILE A 332 -11.57 -7.07 -16.11
C ILE A 332 -10.79 -6.76 -17.38
N ILE A 333 -11.15 -7.37 -18.50
CA ILE A 333 -10.44 -7.23 -19.76
C ILE A 333 -11.34 -6.50 -20.76
N PRO A 334 -11.23 -5.16 -20.86
CA PRO A 334 -12.08 -4.38 -21.75
C PRO A 334 -11.60 -4.45 -23.18
N ASN A 335 -12.56 -4.52 -24.12
CA ASN A 335 -12.34 -4.38 -25.55
C ASN A 335 -13.10 -3.14 -26.05
N GLN A 336 -12.40 -2.02 -26.14
CA GLN A 336 -12.97 -0.75 -26.53
C GLN A 336 -13.44 -0.72 -28.00
N MET A 337 -12.83 -1.52 -28.88
CA MET A 337 -13.23 -1.56 -30.30
C MET A 337 -14.64 -2.14 -30.48
N ASN A 338 -14.98 -3.17 -29.71
CA ASN A 338 -16.27 -3.86 -29.81
C ASN A 338 -17.24 -3.42 -28.71
N ASN A 339 -16.83 -2.54 -27.80
CA ASN A 339 -17.57 -2.18 -26.58
C ASN A 339 -18.00 -3.43 -25.77
N THR A 340 -17.06 -4.34 -25.58
CA THR A 340 -17.27 -5.56 -24.80
C THR A 340 -16.26 -5.68 -23.67
N VAL A 341 -16.55 -6.55 -22.71
CA VAL A 341 -15.66 -6.84 -21.59
C VAL A 341 -15.68 -8.33 -21.26
N ASP A 342 -14.53 -8.91 -21.07
CA ASP A 342 -14.36 -10.25 -20.52
C ASP A 342 -14.02 -10.16 -19.04
N LEU A 343 -14.64 -11.02 -18.24
CA LEU A 343 -14.37 -11.13 -16.82
C LEU A 343 -13.67 -12.46 -16.52
N VAL A 344 -12.64 -12.40 -15.70
CA VAL A 344 -11.92 -13.57 -15.21
C VAL A 344 -11.98 -13.60 -13.70
N TYR A 345 -12.45 -14.70 -13.12
CA TYR A 345 -12.43 -14.97 -11.70
C TYR A 345 -11.39 -16.06 -11.44
N ASN A 346 -10.36 -15.75 -10.65
CA ASN A 346 -9.34 -16.72 -10.27
C ASN A 346 -9.59 -17.13 -8.82
N VAL A 347 -10.07 -18.33 -8.62
CA VAL A 347 -10.31 -18.89 -7.29
C VAL A 347 -9.12 -19.72 -6.83
N THR A 348 -8.93 -19.83 -5.52
CA THR A 348 -7.96 -20.73 -4.91
C THR A 348 -8.70 -21.63 -3.94
N GLU A 349 -8.69 -22.94 -4.20
CA GLU A 349 -9.38 -23.90 -3.34
C GLU A 349 -8.64 -24.09 -2.02
N LYS A 350 -9.39 -24.17 -0.93
CA LYS A 350 -8.84 -24.52 0.38
C LYS A 350 -8.60 -26.03 0.45
N PRO A 351 -7.56 -26.46 1.18
CA PRO A 351 -7.38 -27.89 1.47
C PRO A 351 -8.63 -28.47 2.14
N SER A 352 -9.11 -29.59 1.66
CA SER A 352 -10.29 -30.29 2.20
C SER A 352 -10.05 -30.91 3.58
N SER A 353 -8.79 -30.96 4.04
CA SER A 353 -8.40 -31.51 5.33
C SER A 353 -7.64 -30.47 6.16
N GLN A 354 -8.03 -30.33 7.41
CA GLN A 354 -7.38 -29.47 8.39
C GLN A 354 -6.86 -30.31 9.56
N LEU A 355 -5.60 -30.04 9.94
CA LEU A 355 -4.98 -30.61 11.12
C LEU A 355 -5.01 -29.57 12.25
N GLU A 356 -5.79 -29.82 13.29
CA GLU A 356 -5.84 -28.98 14.48
C GLU A 356 -4.96 -29.59 15.56
N LEU A 357 -3.99 -28.80 16.02
CA LEU A 357 -3.16 -29.12 17.15
C LEU A 357 -3.47 -28.14 18.28
N SER A 358 -4.04 -28.60 19.36
CA SER A 358 -4.25 -27.80 20.56
C SER A 358 -3.53 -28.43 21.75
N GLY A 359 -2.91 -27.61 22.59
CA GLY A 359 -2.25 -28.05 23.80
C GLY A 359 -2.53 -27.07 24.94
N GLY A 360 -2.83 -27.61 26.10
CA GLY A 360 -3.08 -26.85 27.33
C GLY A 360 -2.37 -27.45 28.51
N TRP A 361 -1.89 -26.59 29.42
CA TRP A 361 -1.32 -26.98 30.71
C TRP A 361 -2.30 -26.59 31.80
N GLY A 362 -2.72 -27.56 32.62
CA GLY A 362 -3.60 -27.31 33.76
C GLY A 362 -3.48 -28.41 34.81
N GLY A 363 -3.44 -28.04 36.09
CA GLY A 363 -3.47 -28.98 37.22
C GLY A 363 -2.34 -30.02 37.21
N ASN A 364 -1.11 -29.66 36.88
CA ASN A 364 0.08 -30.54 36.74
C ASN A 364 0.03 -31.54 35.58
N THR A 365 -0.90 -31.38 34.63
CA THR A 365 -1.02 -32.28 33.48
C THR A 365 -0.98 -31.48 32.18
N PHE A 366 -0.23 -31.97 31.20
CA PHE A 366 -0.24 -31.44 29.82
C PHE A 366 -1.24 -32.28 29.01
N VAL A 367 -2.21 -31.61 28.41
CA VAL A 367 -3.17 -32.24 27.50
C VAL A 367 -2.89 -31.72 26.09
N ALA A 368 -2.58 -32.61 25.16
CA ALA A 368 -2.47 -32.32 23.76
C ALA A 368 -3.60 -33.02 23.00
N THR A 369 -4.30 -32.25 22.16
CA THR A 369 -5.36 -32.80 21.30
C THR A 369 -4.92 -32.61 19.84
N VAL A 370 -5.02 -33.69 19.09
CA VAL A 370 -4.82 -33.69 17.64
C VAL A 370 -6.19 -33.97 17.00
N GLY A 371 -6.70 -32.99 16.29
CA GLY A 371 -7.94 -33.11 15.52
C GLY A 371 -7.61 -33.16 14.02
N VAL A 372 -8.24 -34.08 13.29
CA VAL A 372 -8.23 -34.08 11.82
C VAL A 372 -9.66 -33.90 11.37
N SER A 373 -9.94 -32.77 10.72
CA SER A 373 -11.26 -32.52 10.11
C SER A 373 -11.15 -32.65 8.59
N PHE A 374 -12.09 -33.39 8.01
CA PHE A 374 -12.25 -33.51 6.56
C PHE A 374 -13.53 -32.76 6.19
N ASN A 375 -13.38 -31.71 5.39
CA ASN A 375 -14.51 -31.01 4.78
C ASN A 375 -14.75 -31.61 3.41
N ASN A 376 -15.89 -32.24 3.25
CA ASN A 376 -16.30 -32.89 2.01
C ASN A 376 -17.21 -31.96 1.20
#